data_87d7edd91d1e5c64b699ea728de74395
#
_entry.id   87d7edd91d1e5c64b699ea728de74395
#
_cell.length_a   1.000
_cell.length_b   1.000
_cell.length_c   1.000
_cell.angle_alpha   90.00
_cell.angle_beta   90.00
_cell.angle_gamma   90.00
#
_symmetry.space_group_name_H-M   'P 1'
#
loop_
_entity.id
_entity.type
_entity.pdbx_description
1 polymer ?
#
loop_
_entity_poly.entity_id
_entity_poly.type
_entity_poly.pdbx_seq_one_letter_code
_entity_poly.pdbx_strand_id
1 'polypeptide(L)'
;NPQKKHKTPPFLVIEAHRAMYDKTVDRNQYGYFKNFSRTHTRNGCTYTQDFGTEDFYVYMMAHAAKHFYQTGCGIRHLIDIYVYLERFGEQMDRNYLDKELEQCGILTFTGHMEKLAYLWLEEEESNALYDNLFAYLLDSGIYGKDENGIWNKFAEEKKKGKTAGRQQLKFWYAFPPLHYMAEYYPYLEDCPWLLPWAWLVRGITGLAKHKGTYKRQMMNHIDEERIRTVQDIYEKMDLKFQS
;
A
#
# COMPACT_ATOMS: atom_id res chain seq x y z
N ASN A 1 -22.27 -2.32 -9.29
CA ASN A 1 -22.71 -3.64 -9.74
C ASN A 1 -22.56 -4.60 -8.57
N PRO A 2 -23.65 -5.20 -8.05
CA PRO A 2 -23.54 -6.16 -6.98
C PRO A 2 -22.84 -7.41 -7.53
N GLN A 3 -21.66 -7.72 -6.98
CA GLN A 3 -20.98 -8.97 -7.24
C GLN A 3 -21.93 -10.12 -6.88
N LYS A 4 -22.40 -10.83 -7.88
CA LYS A 4 -23.07 -12.12 -7.67
C LYS A 4 -22.04 -13.07 -7.06
N LYS A 5 -22.18 -13.35 -5.76
CA LYS A 5 -21.44 -14.42 -5.12
C LYS A 5 -21.88 -15.74 -5.76
N HIS A 6 -21.16 -16.19 -6.77
CA HIS A 6 -21.22 -17.58 -7.18
C HIS A 6 -20.64 -18.42 -6.04
N LYS A 7 -21.46 -19.30 -5.47
CA LYS A 7 -21.01 -20.38 -4.59
C LYS A 7 -20.29 -21.42 -5.44
N THR A 8 -19.06 -21.14 -5.83
CA THR A 8 -18.14 -22.13 -6.40
C THR A 8 -17.20 -22.62 -5.30
N PRO A 9 -16.76 -23.89 -5.35
CA PRO A 9 -15.83 -24.43 -4.35
C PRO A 9 -14.58 -23.56 -4.25
N PRO A 10 -13.95 -23.42 -3.06
CA PRO A 10 -13.07 -22.30 -2.70
C PRO A 10 -11.62 -22.44 -3.19
N PHE A 11 -11.35 -23.04 -4.35
CA PHE A 11 -9.98 -23.44 -4.70
C PHE A 11 -9.25 -22.51 -5.67
N LEU A 12 -9.95 -21.60 -6.36
CA LEU A 12 -9.32 -20.66 -7.29
C LEU A 12 -10.10 -19.35 -7.32
N VAL A 13 -9.44 -18.26 -6.90
CA VAL A 13 -9.93 -16.90 -7.09
C VAL A 13 -9.11 -16.28 -8.22
N ILE A 14 -9.77 -15.88 -9.30
CA ILE A 14 -9.17 -15.14 -10.40
C ILE A 14 -9.62 -13.68 -10.29
N GLU A 15 -8.67 -12.79 -10.10
CA GLU A 15 -8.88 -11.36 -10.13
C GLU A 15 -8.46 -10.78 -11.48
N ALA A 16 -9.41 -10.23 -12.23
CA ALA A 16 -9.13 -9.55 -13.49
C ALA A 16 -9.03 -8.04 -13.25
N HIS A 17 -7.84 -7.49 -13.45
CA HIS A 17 -7.59 -6.06 -13.31
C HIS A 17 -7.69 -5.35 -14.67
N ARG A 18 -8.49 -4.28 -14.75
CA ARG A 18 -8.57 -3.39 -15.93
C ARG A 18 -7.38 -2.45 -16.03
N ALA A 19 -6.78 -2.11 -14.90
CA ALA A 19 -5.59 -1.29 -14.78
C ALA A 19 -4.75 -1.82 -13.61
N MET A 20 -3.45 -1.63 -13.66
CA MET A 20 -2.53 -2.07 -12.61
C MET A 20 -2.68 -1.24 -11.34
N TYR A 21 -3.03 0.04 -11.48
CA TYR A 21 -3.16 1.01 -10.40
C TYR A 21 -4.44 1.83 -10.53
N ASP A 22 -4.93 2.34 -9.41
CA ASP A 22 -6.09 3.20 -9.36
C ASP A 22 -5.71 4.66 -9.64
N LYS A 23 -6.47 5.33 -10.52
CA LYS A 23 -6.21 6.71 -10.92
C LYS A 23 -6.35 7.70 -9.77
N THR A 24 -7.21 7.40 -8.81
CA THR A 24 -7.53 8.31 -7.71
C THR A 24 -6.58 8.17 -6.53
N VAL A 25 -6.02 6.98 -6.34
CA VAL A 25 -5.19 6.64 -5.17
C VAL A 25 -3.70 6.62 -5.53
N ASP A 26 -3.36 6.00 -6.66
CA ASP A 26 -1.98 5.70 -7.04
C ASP A 26 -1.56 6.55 -8.26
N ARG A 27 -1.75 7.86 -8.22
CA ARG A 27 -1.60 8.75 -9.40
C ARG A 27 -0.27 8.61 -10.14
N ASN A 28 0.86 8.55 -9.42
CA ASN A 28 2.17 8.43 -10.03
C ASN A 28 2.31 7.09 -10.74
N GLN A 29 1.99 5.99 -10.05
CA GLN A 29 2.06 4.64 -10.59
C GLN A 29 1.04 4.42 -11.70
N TYR A 30 -0.18 4.97 -11.56
CA TYR A 30 -1.19 4.93 -12.61
C TYR A 30 -0.69 5.59 -13.90
N GLY A 31 -0.10 6.80 -13.80
CA GLY A 31 0.46 7.50 -14.94
C GLY A 31 1.61 6.73 -15.59
N TYR A 32 2.49 6.17 -14.78
CA TYR A 32 3.66 5.42 -15.20
C TYR A 32 3.30 4.12 -15.95
N PHE A 33 2.35 3.34 -15.41
CA PHE A 33 1.93 2.05 -15.99
C PHE A 33 0.68 2.15 -16.90
N LYS A 34 0.28 3.35 -17.26
CA LYS A 34 -0.92 3.57 -18.08
C LYS A 34 -0.78 2.89 -19.44
N ASN A 35 -1.84 2.21 -19.87
CA ASN A 35 -1.94 1.54 -21.17
C ASN A 35 -0.83 0.50 -21.43
N PHE A 36 -0.31 -0.12 -20.38
CA PHE A 36 0.78 -1.10 -20.50
C PHE A 36 2.02 -0.55 -21.22
N SER A 37 2.31 0.75 -21.07
CA SER A 37 3.36 1.46 -21.78
C SER A 37 4.77 0.90 -21.57
N ARG A 38 4.96 0.11 -20.49
CA ARG A 38 6.24 -0.50 -20.10
C ARG A 38 6.34 -1.98 -20.44
N THR A 39 5.41 -2.49 -21.24
CA THR A 39 5.39 -3.88 -21.66
C THR A 39 5.62 -4.00 -23.15
N HIS A 40 6.04 -5.18 -23.58
CA HIS A 40 6.17 -5.54 -24.98
C HIS A 40 5.40 -6.84 -25.28
N THR A 41 4.94 -6.99 -26.50
CA THR A 41 4.22 -8.21 -26.88
C THR A 41 5.16 -9.40 -26.88
N ARG A 42 4.78 -10.48 -26.19
CA ARG A 42 5.54 -11.72 -26.16
C ARG A 42 5.67 -12.31 -27.58
N ASN A 43 6.89 -12.73 -27.94
CA ASN A 43 7.15 -13.35 -29.23
C ASN A 43 6.23 -14.55 -29.46
N GLY A 44 5.59 -14.58 -30.65
CA GLY A 44 4.63 -15.62 -31.00
C GLY A 44 3.26 -15.53 -30.36
N CYS A 45 2.97 -14.48 -29.59
CA CYS A 45 1.68 -14.23 -28.96
C CYS A 45 1.05 -12.93 -29.47
N THR A 46 -0.28 -12.88 -29.54
CA THR A 46 -1.01 -11.68 -29.96
C THR A 46 -1.48 -10.84 -28.76
N TYR A 47 -1.78 -11.49 -27.64
CA TYR A 47 -2.45 -10.86 -26.49
C TYR A 47 -1.63 -10.92 -25.20
N THR A 48 -0.45 -11.53 -25.22
CA THR A 48 0.41 -11.64 -24.05
C THR A 48 1.44 -10.53 -24.07
N GLN A 49 1.52 -9.78 -22.96
CA GLN A 49 2.49 -8.71 -22.76
C GLN A 49 3.46 -9.12 -21.67
N ASP A 50 4.73 -8.85 -21.86
CA ASP A 50 5.80 -9.06 -20.88
C ASP A 50 6.48 -7.74 -20.54
N PHE A 51 7.00 -7.64 -19.33
CA PHE A 51 7.94 -6.58 -18.93
C PHE A 51 9.37 -6.94 -19.33
N GLY A 52 10.21 -5.92 -19.55
CA GLY A 52 11.66 -6.07 -19.43
C GLY A 52 12.07 -6.33 -17.98
N THR A 53 13.34 -6.71 -17.79
CA THR A 53 13.85 -7.07 -16.45
C THR A 53 13.72 -5.90 -15.47
N GLU A 54 14.19 -4.72 -15.83
CA GLU A 54 14.12 -3.52 -15.00
C GLU A 54 12.69 -3.05 -14.78
N ASP A 55 11.87 -3.02 -15.84
CA ASP A 55 10.48 -2.57 -15.73
C ASP A 55 9.63 -3.51 -14.87
N PHE A 56 9.92 -4.82 -14.90
CA PHE A 56 9.28 -5.77 -13.97
C PHE A 56 9.69 -5.51 -12.53
N TYR A 57 10.96 -5.19 -12.28
CA TYR A 57 11.41 -4.84 -10.94
C TYR A 57 10.73 -3.57 -10.43
N VAL A 58 10.64 -2.52 -11.25
CA VAL A 58 9.90 -1.30 -10.93
C VAL A 58 8.44 -1.61 -10.61
N TYR A 59 7.78 -2.48 -11.41
CA TYR A 59 6.42 -2.93 -11.14
C TYR A 59 6.29 -3.66 -9.81
N MET A 60 7.20 -4.59 -9.51
CA MET A 60 7.22 -5.36 -8.27
C MET A 60 7.38 -4.43 -7.06
N MET A 61 8.29 -3.46 -7.12
CA MET A 61 8.53 -2.49 -6.06
C MET A 61 7.35 -1.52 -5.89
N ALA A 62 6.76 -1.04 -6.99
CA ALA A 62 5.57 -0.21 -6.94
C ALA A 62 4.38 -0.95 -6.32
N HIS A 63 4.23 -2.23 -6.62
CA HIS A 63 3.19 -3.08 -6.03
C HIS A 63 3.41 -3.28 -4.52
N ALA A 64 4.65 -3.54 -4.10
CA ALA A 64 5.01 -3.65 -2.69
C ALA A 64 4.77 -2.32 -1.95
N ALA A 65 5.15 -1.19 -2.54
CA ALA A 65 4.94 0.15 -1.99
C ALA A 65 3.45 0.48 -1.82
N LYS A 66 2.61 0.12 -2.80
CA LYS A 66 1.16 0.26 -2.71
C LYS A 66 0.59 -0.50 -1.51
N HIS A 67 0.94 -1.78 -1.38
CA HIS A 67 0.49 -2.57 -0.24
C HIS A 67 1.02 -2.04 1.08
N PHE A 68 2.30 -1.66 1.14
CA PHE A 68 2.91 -1.07 2.32
C PHE A 68 2.14 0.18 2.77
N TYR A 69 1.76 1.05 1.84
CA TYR A 69 1.02 2.27 2.11
C TYR A 69 -0.43 1.99 2.54
N GLN A 70 -1.12 1.05 1.92
CA GLN A 70 -2.55 0.81 2.15
C GLN A 70 -2.82 -0.05 3.38
N THR A 71 -2.12 -1.18 3.52
CA THR A 71 -2.43 -2.19 4.54
C THR A 71 -1.18 -2.77 5.23
N GLY A 72 0.00 -2.36 4.82
CA GLY A 72 1.25 -3.03 5.10
C GLY A 72 1.51 -4.15 4.10
N CYS A 73 2.77 -4.43 3.83
CA CYS A 73 3.18 -5.59 3.03
C CYS A 73 3.88 -6.62 3.93
N GLY A 74 3.78 -7.90 3.58
CA GLY A 74 4.39 -8.97 4.35
C GLY A 74 5.86 -9.20 3.99
N ILE A 75 6.55 -9.98 4.83
CA ILE A 75 7.96 -10.34 4.64
C ILE A 75 8.24 -11.09 3.32
N ARG A 76 7.21 -11.66 2.68
CA ARG A 76 7.36 -12.32 1.38
C ARG A 76 7.98 -11.39 0.33
N HIS A 77 7.67 -10.10 0.37
CA HIS A 77 8.26 -9.13 -0.55
C HIS A 77 9.77 -9.02 -0.40
N LEU A 78 10.33 -9.21 0.81
CA LEU A 78 11.77 -9.22 1.00
C LEU A 78 12.43 -10.41 0.28
N ILE A 79 11.79 -11.58 0.33
CA ILE A 79 12.26 -12.78 -0.37
C ILE A 79 12.20 -12.56 -1.89
N ASP A 80 11.07 -12.01 -2.37
CA ASP A 80 10.90 -11.74 -3.80
C ASP A 80 11.97 -10.74 -4.31
N ILE A 81 12.27 -9.69 -3.52
CA ILE A 81 13.31 -8.70 -3.82
C ILE A 81 14.69 -9.36 -3.87
N TYR A 82 15.07 -10.08 -2.82
CA TYR A 82 16.36 -10.73 -2.73
C TYR A 82 16.60 -11.70 -3.88
N VAL A 83 15.66 -12.63 -4.10
CA VAL A 83 15.77 -13.62 -5.19
C VAL A 83 15.84 -12.97 -6.56
N TYR A 84 15.11 -11.87 -6.76
CA TYR A 84 15.15 -11.16 -8.03
C TYR A 84 16.48 -10.47 -8.27
N LEU A 85 17.02 -9.80 -7.26
CA LEU A 85 18.31 -9.11 -7.34
C LEU A 85 19.48 -10.10 -7.49
N GLU A 86 19.48 -11.22 -6.76
CA GLU A 86 20.48 -12.28 -6.91
C GLU A 86 20.47 -12.86 -8.34
N ARG A 87 19.31 -12.97 -8.95
CA ARG A 87 19.20 -13.56 -10.28
C ARG A 87 19.51 -12.59 -11.42
N PHE A 88 19.09 -11.35 -11.29
CA PHE A 88 19.09 -10.39 -12.39
C PHE A 88 19.88 -9.11 -12.10
N GLY A 89 20.26 -8.85 -10.85
CA GLY A 89 20.81 -7.57 -10.42
C GLY A 89 22.08 -7.15 -11.20
N GLU A 90 22.99 -8.08 -11.47
CA GLU A 90 24.19 -7.80 -12.28
C GLU A 90 23.90 -7.42 -13.75
N GLN A 91 22.73 -7.80 -14.27
CA GLN A 91 22.34 -7.55 -15.67
C GLN A 91 21.53 -6.27 -15.82
N MET A 92 21.02 -5.71 -14.69
CA MET A 92 20.18 -4.53 -14.72
C MET A 92 20.99 -3.24 -14.82
N ASP A 93 20.53 -2.30 -15.64
CA ASP A 93 21.04 -0.93 -15.63
C ASP A 93 20.53 -0.17 -14.40
N ARG A 94 21.39 -0.05 -13.38
CA ARG A 94 21.05 0.63 -12.13
C ARG A 94 20.68 2.11 -12.31
N ASN A 95 21.33 2.80 -13.26
CA ASN A 95 21.02 4.21 -13.53
C ASN A 95 19.63 4.37 -14.13
N TYR A 96 19.26 3.47 -15.05
CA TYR A 96 17.91 3.41 -15.58
C TYR A 96 16.90 3.12 -14.47
N LEU A 97 17.17 2.09 -13.68
CA LEU A 97 16.29 1.64 -12.60
C LEU A 97 16.03 2.74 -11.56
N ASP A 98 17.07 3.41 -11.06
CA ASP A 98 16.95 4.47 -10.07
C ASP A 98 16.11 5.64 -10.59
N LYS A 99 16.30 6.02 -11.85
CA LYS A 99 15.49 7.05 -12.51
C LYS A 99 14.03 6.67 -12.61
N GLU A 100 13.73 5.43 -12.97
CA GLU A 100 12.36 4.95 -13.11
C GLU A 100 11.67 4.82 -11.74
N LEU A 101 12.38 4.35 -10.72
CA LEU A 101 11.91 4.30 -9.33
C LEU A 101 11.63 5.71 -8.77
N GLU A 102 12.44 6.70 -9.14
CA GLU A 102 12.21 8.09 -8.75
C GLU A 102 10.97 8.67 -9.42
N GLN A 103 10.75 8.40 -10.71
CA GLN A 103 9.52 8.79 -11.41
C GLN A 103 8.26 8.20 -10.75
N CYS A 104 8.35 6.98 -10.23
CA CYS A 104 7.29 6.35 -9.46
C CYS A 104 7.16 6.89 -8.02
N GLY A 105 8.12 7.70 -7.54
CA GLY A 105 8.15 8.21 -6.18
C GLY A 105 8.41 7.17 -5.10
N ILE A 106 9.17 6.11 -5.45
CA ILE A 106 9.44 4.94 -4.59
C ILE A 106 10.92 4.61 -4.46
N LEU A 107 11.84 5.46 -4.94
CA LEU A 107 13.28 5.17 -4.90
C LEU A 107 13.79 4.93 -3.47
N THR A 108 13.47 5.84 -2.54
CA THR A 108 13.88 5.72 -1.13
C THR A 108 13.32 4.45 -0.48
N PHE A 109 12.04 4.17 -0.70
CA PHE A 109 11.38 2.95 -0.23
C PHE A 109 12.09 1.71 -0.75
N THR A 110 12.38 1.67 -2.05
CA THR A 110 13.07 0.54 -2.69
C THR A 110 14.43 0.30 -2.05
N GLY A 111 15.25 1.35 -1.88
CA GLY A 111 16.57 1.22 -1.26
C GLY A 111 16.51 0.67 0.18
N HIS A 112 15.51 1.07 0.98
CA HIS A 112 15.32 0.50 2.31
C HIS A 112 14.87 -0.95 2.28
N MET A 113 13.98 -1.33 1.36
CA MET A 113 13.51 -2.71 1.24
C MET A 113 14.61 -3.64 0.72
N GLU A 114 15.40 -3.21 -0.27
CA GLU A 114 16.59 -3.92 -0.75
C GLU A 114 17.55 -4.18 0.41
N LYS A 115 17.95 -3.11 1.13
CA LYS A 115 18.86 -3.23 2.26
C LYS A 115 18.33 -4.16 3.34
N LEU A 116 17.05 -4.06 3.70
CA LEU A 116 16.45 -4.95 4.69
C LEU A 116 16.45 -6.42 4.21
N ALA A 117 16.21 -6.66 2.90
CA ALA A 117 16.21 -8.01 2.35
C ALA A 117 17.60 -8.67 2.51
N TYR A 118 18.68 -7.95 2.21
CA TYR A 118 20.05 -8.45 2.41
C TYR A 118 20.39 -8.60 3.89
N LEU A 119 20.13 -7.61 4.74
CA LEU A 119 20.34 -7.70 6.19
C LEU A 119 19.71 -8.94 6.80
N TRP A 120 18.49 -9.27 6.37
CA TRP A 120 17.77 -10.41 6.94
C TRP A 120 18.21 -11.75 6.36
N LEU A 121 18.44 -11.85 5.05
CA LEU A 121 18.71 -13.13 4.38
C LEU A 121 20.20 -13.50 4.41
N GLU A 122 21.09 -12.52 4.58
CA GLU A 122 22.53 -12.75 4.73
C GLU A 122 23.03 -12.61 6.18
N GLU A 123 22.10 -12.47 7.14
CA GLU A 123 22.40 -12.38 8.57
C GLU A 123 23.42 -11.27 8.93
N GLU A 124 23.32 -10.13 8.23
CA GLU A 124 24.16 -8.97 8.50
C GLU A 124 23.71 -8.20 9.75
N GLU A 125 24.61 -7.37 10.31
CA GLU A 125 24.31 -6.51 11.45
C GLU A 125 23.22 -5.48 11.10
N SER A 126 22.11 -5.51 11.85
CA SER A 126 20.98 -4.62 11.69
C SER A 126 21.09 -3.39 12.60
N ASN A 127 20.14 -2.47 12.48
CA ASN A 127 19.97 -1.35 13.38
C ASN A 127 18.49 -1.17 13.72
N ALA A 128 18.21 -0.28 14.69
CA ALA A 128 16.86 -0.08 15.21
C ALA A 128 15.80 0.26 14.12
N LEU A 129 16.18 0.96 13.05
CA LEU A 129 15.25 1.24 11.95
C LEU A 129 14.85 -0.05 11.23
N TYR A 130 15.82 -0.87 10.85
CA TYR A 130 15.55 -2.09 10.10
C TYR A 130 14.94 -3.17 10.97
N ASP A 131 15.28 -3.24 12.27
CA ASP A 131 14.59 -4.12 13.22
C ASP A 131 13.12 -3.77 13.36
N ASN A 132 12.80 -2.48 13.49
CA ASN A 132 11.43 -2.00 13.56
C ASN A 132 10.68 -2.21 12.23
N LEU A 133 11.34 -1.98 11.10
CA LEU A 133 10.75 -2.22 9.78
C LEU A 133 10.46 -3.71 9.57
N PHE A 134 11.40 -4.59 9.94
CA PHE A 134 11.21 -6.03 9.88
C PHE A 134 10.04 -6.48 10.77
N ALA A 135 10.00 -6.03 12.01
CA ALA A 135 8.91 -6.32 12.94
C ALA A 135 7.55 -5.83 12.39
N TYR A 136 7.52 -4.65 11.76
CA TYR A 136 6.33 -4.12 11.11
C TYR A 136 5.86 -5.00 9.94
N LEU A 137 6.78 -5.46 9.08
CA LEU A 137 6.44 -6.34 7.95
C LEU A 137 5.96 -7.71 8.44
N LEU A 138 6.61 -8.26 9.47
CA LEU A 138 6.21 -9.53 10.08
C LEU A 138 4.81 -9.44 10.71
N ASP A 139 4.53 -8.37 11.45
CA ASP A 139 3.22 -8.13 12.06
C ASP A 139 2.12 -7.87 11.01
N SER A 140 2.46 -7.31 9.86
CA SER A 140 1.52 -7.09 8.75
C SER A 140 0.97 -8.39 8.17
N GLY A 141 1.66 -9.52 8.37
CA GLY A 141 1.26 -10.83 7.82
C GLY A 141 1.41 -10.89 6.29
N ILE A 142 0.71 -11.84 5.66
CA ILE A 142 0.86 -12.09 4.21
C ILE A 142 0.10 -11.05 3.37
N TYR A 143 -1.05 -10.61 3.84
CA TYR A 143 -1.97 -9.77 3.06
C TYR A 143 -2.11 -8.33 3.58
N GLY A 144 -1.29 -7.95 4.56
CA GLY A 144 -1.46 -6.70 5.27
C GLY A 144 -2.64 -6.73 6.26
N LYS A 145 -2.76 -5.66 7.04
CA LYS A 145 -3.86 -5.46 8.00
C LYS A 145 -4.55 -4.12 7.71
N ASP A 146 -5.88 -4.11 7.67
CA ASP A 146 -6.68 -2.87 7.53
C ASP A 146 -6.27 -1.79 8.56
N GLU A 147 -5.71 -2.23 9.67
CA GLU A 147 -5.21 -1.39 10.76
C GLU A 147 -4.05 -0.50 10.30
N ASN A 148 -3.14 -1.05 9.51
CA ASN A 148 -1.98 -0.32 9.00
C ASN A 148 -2.39 0.85 8.09
N GLY A 149 -3.45 0.70 7.29
CA GLY A 149 -3.98 1.78 6.48
C GLY A 149 -4.50 2.98 7.31
N ILE A 150 -4.95 2.73 8.54
CA ILE A 150 -5.35 3.80 9.47
C ILE A 150 -4.11 4.55 9.98
N TRP A 151 -3.04 3.82 10.29
CA TRP A 151 -1.78 4.38 10.76
C TRP A 151 -1.10 5.25 9.70
N ASN A 152 -1.16 4.83 8.44
CA ASN A 152 -0.58 5.54 7.31
C ASN A 152 -1.23 6.90 7.10
N LYS A 153 -2.55 6.91 7.09
CA LYS A 153 -3.32 8.18 6.96
C LYS A 153 -3.06 9.11 8.14
N PHE A 154 -2.82 8.55 9.32
CA PHE A 154 -2.45 9.31 10.50
C PHE A 154 -1.05 9.93 10.40
N ALA A 155 -0.07 9.18 9.89
CA ALA A 155 1.27 9.68 9.64
C ALA A 155 1.28 10.82 8.59
N GLU A 156 0.48 10.70 7.53
CA GLU A 156 0.32 11.75 6.52
C GLU A 156 -0.27 13.05 7.10
N GLU A 157 -1.33 12.98 7.90
CA GLU A 157 -1.94 14.17 8.50
C GLU A 157 -0.96 14.90 9.42
N LYS A 158 -0.09 14.15 10.11
CA LYS A 158 0.97 14.74 10.93
C LYS A 158 2.07 15.40 10.08
N LYS A 159 2.47 14.81 8.95
CA LYS A 159 3.37 15.48 7.97
C LYS A 159 2.82 16.82 7.51
N LYS A 160 1.50 16.98 7.44
CA LYS A 160 0.82 18.23 7.09
C LYS A 160 0.75 19.25 8.27
N GLY A 161 1.50 19.02 9.35
CA GLY A 161 1.61 19.95 10.50
C GLY A 161 0.40 19.92 11.45
N LYS A 162 -0.50 18.95 11.32
CA LYS A 162 -1.62 18.78 12.24
C LYS A 162 -1.19 17.92 13.42
N THR A 163 -1.35 18.45 14.65
CA THR A 163 -1.13 17.69 15.89
C THR A 163 -2.17 16.58 15.98
N ALA A 164 -1.76 15.38 15.61
CA ALA A 164 -2.65 14.24 15.60
C ALA A 164 -2.60 13.51 16.97
N GLY A 165 -3.57 13.79 17.83
CA GLY A 165 -3.77 13.08 19.09
C GLY A 165 -4.79 11.93 18.93
N ARG A 166 -4.84 11.03 19.93
CA ARG A 166 -5.78 9.89 19.98
C ARG A 166 -7.25 10.27 19.72
N GLN A 167 -7.66 11.47 20.19
CA GLN A 167 -9.03 11.97 20.00
C GLN A 167 -9.29 12.36 18.53
N GLN A 168 -8.30 12.93 17.85
CA GLN A 168 -8.39 13.31 16.46
C GLN A 168 -8.47 12.09 15.54
N LEU A 169 -7.75 11.02 15.87
CA LEU A 169 -7.87 9.73 15.19
C LEU A 169 -9.28 9.15 15.32
N LYS A 170 -9.85 9.17 16.54
CA LYS A 170 -11.23 8.74 16.77
C LYS A 170 -12.24 9.56 15.97
N PHE A 171 -12.03 10.87 15.92
CA PHE A 171 -12.87 11.78 15.15
C PHE A 171 -12.76 11.50 13.65
N TRP A 172 -11.52 11.36 13.14
CA TRP A 172 -11.29 11.02 11.73
C TRP A 172 -11.93 9.69 11.35
N TYR A 173 -11.85 8.71 12.24
CA TYR A 173 -12.46 7.41 12.02
C TYR A 173 -13.99 7.47 12.01
N ALA A 174 -14.59 8.27 12.87
CA ALA A 174 -16.03 8.47 12.93
C ALA A 174 -16.54 9.30 11.73
N PHE A 175 -15.77 10.31 11.33
CA PHE A 175 -16.10 11.28 10.29
C PHE A 175 -14.95 11.42 9.27
N PRO A 176 -14.69 10.38 8.45
CA PRO A 176 -13.62 10.44 7.47
C PRO A 176 -13.83 11.57 6.47
N PRO A 177 -12.75 12.17 5.94
CA PRO A 177 -12.84 13.26 4.97
C PRO A 177 -13.43 12.80 3.64
N LEU A 178 -13.88 13.77 2.84
CA LEU A 178 -14.57 13.55 1.57
C LEU A 178 -13.78 12.61 0.63
N HIS A 179 -12.49 12.86 0.44
CA HIS A 179 -11.65 12.07 -0.47
C HIS A 179 -11.62 10.57 -0.09
N TYR A 180 -11.59 10.26 1.21
CA TYR A 180 -11.65 8.88 1.69
C TYR A 180 -13.03 8.26 1.49
N MET A 181 -14.09 9.04 1.73
CA MET A 181 -15.46 8.55 1.60
C MET A 181 -15.85 8.34 0.13
N ALA A 182 -15.31 9.14 -0.80
CA ALA A 182 -15.57 9.01 -2.23
C ALA A 182 -15.09 7.67 -2.81
N GLU A 183 -14.00 7.11 -2.28
CA GLU A 183 -13.53 5.76 -2.66
C GLU A 183 -14.60 4.67 -2.44
N TYR A 184 -15.41 4.80 -1.39
CA TYR A 184 -16.45 3.83 -1.02
C TYR A 184 -17.84 4.22 -1.47
N TYR A 185 -18.05 5.51 -1.71
CA TYR A 185 -19.33 6.12 -2.09
C TYR A 185 -19.11 7.05 -3.29
N PRO A 186 -18.98 6.48 -4.51
CA PRO A 186 -18.61 7.26 -5.71
C PRO A 186 -19.50 8.47 -6.01
N TYR A 187 -20.77 8.43 -5.57
CA TYR A 187 -21.69 9.57 -5.74
C TYR A 187 -21.20 10.86 -5.02
N LEU A 188 -20.27 10.75 -4.09
CA LEU A 188 -19.69 11.91 -3.40
C LEU A 188 -18.74 12.71 -4.29
N GLU A 189 -18.26 12.16 -5.40
CA GLU A 189 -17.47 12.91 -6.40
C GLU A 189 -18.35 13.97 -7.07
N ASP A 190 -19.60 13.60 -7.39
CA ASP A 190 -20.57 14.48 -8.03
C ASP A 190 -21.36 15.34 -7.03
N CYS A 191 -21.57 14.82 -5.82
CA CYS A 191 -22.43 15.42 -4.78
C CYS A 191 -21.72 15.48 -3.42
N PRO A 192 -20.68 16.32 -3.23
CA PRO A 192 -19.89 16.41 -1.98
C PRO A 192 -20.72 16.76 -0.74
N TRP A 193 -21.83 17.47 -0.89
CA TRP A 193 -22.73 17.86 0.23
C TRP A 193 -23.44 16.68 0.89
N LEU A 194 -23.47 15.51 0.24
CA LEU A 194 -24.02 14.28 0.80
C LEU A 194 -23.07 13.57 1.77
N LEU A 195 -21.91 14.14 2.04
CA LEU A 195 -20.94 13.57 2.97
C LEU A 195 -21.51 13.26 4.37
N PRO A 196 -22.31 14.13 5.02
CA PRO A 196 -22.93 13.79 6.30
C PRO A 196 -23.88 12.59 6.23
N TRP A 197 -24.61 12.46 5.13
CA TRP A 197 -25.46 11.30 4.85
C TRP A 197 -24.64 10.01 4.69
N ALA A 198 -23.54 10.08 3.95
CA ALA A 198 -22.63 8.96 3.79
C ALA A 198 -22.02 8.50 5.13
N TRP A 199 -21.69 9.41 6.05
CA TRP A 199 -21.25 9.05 7.41
C TRP A 199 -22.35 8.30 8.18
N LEU A 200 -23.59 8.71 8.06
CA LEU A 200 -24.73 8.08 8.73
C LEU A 200 -24.95 6.66 8.19
N VAL A 201 -24.96 6.50 6.87
CA VAL A 201 -25.08 5.19 6.20
C VAL A 201 -23.92 4.26 6.62
N ARG A 202 -22.69 4.78 6.64
CA ARG A 202 -21.51 4.02 7.09
C ARG A 202 -21.62 3.60 8.55
N GLY A 203 -22.11 4.49 9.43
CA GLY A 203 -22.34 4.19 10.84
C GLY A 203 -23.34 3.06 11.04
N ILE A 204 -24.49 3.12 10.38
CA ILE A 204 -25.53 2.10 10.45
C ILE A 204 -25.03 0.76 9.89
N THR A 205 -24.38 0.77 8.73
CA THR A 205 -23.86 -0.46 8.12
C THR A 205 -22.71 -1.06 8.90
N GLY A 206 -21.89 -0.23 9.56
CA GLY A 206 -20.80 -0.67 10.45
C GLY A 206 -21.31 -1.34 11.72
N LEU A 207 -22.39 -0.83 12.31
CA LEU A 207 -23.06 -1.42 13.46
C LEU A 207 -23.71 -2.77 13.10
N ALA A 208 -24.40 -2.83 11.96
CA ALA A 208 -25.08 -4.04 11.49
C ALA A 208 -24.11 -5.20 11.18
N LYS A 209 -22.88 -4.90 10.77
CA LYS A 209 -21.87 -5.91 10.37
C LYS A 209 -20.89 -6.32 11.49
N HIS A 210 -21.10 -5.91 12.73
CA HIS A 210 -20.22 -6.15 13.90
C HIS A 210 -18.73 -5.75 13.72
N LYS A 211 -18.36 -5.17 12.57
CA LYS A 211 -16.99 -4.70 12.29
C LYS A 211 -16.59 -3.51 13.17
N GLY A 212 -17.57 -2.76 13.68
CA GLY A 212 -17.34 -1.60 14.56
C GLY A 212 -16.79 -1.97 15.93
N THR A 213 -17.14 -3.14 16.48
CA THR A 213 -16.73 -3.57 17.81
C THR A 213 -15.25 -3.92 17.84
N TYR A 214 -14.76 -4.66 16.84
CA TYR A 214 -13.35 -5.01 16.70
C TYR A 214 -12.46 -3.77 16.54
N LYS A 215 -12.82 -2.86 15.64
CA LYS A 215 -12.06 -1.61 15.42
C LYS A 215 -12.10 -0.67 16.64
N ARG A 216 -13.17 -0.68 17.41
CA ARG A 216 -13.27 0.10 18.66
C ARG A 216 -12.37 -0.47 19.76
N GLN A 217 -12.29 -1.79 19.90
CA GLN A 217 -11.37 -2.47 20.82
C GLN A 217 -9.91 -2.16 20.45
N MET A 218 -9.58 -2.26 19.18
CA MET A 218 -8.27 -1.93 18.65
C MET A 218 -7.84 -0.49 18.97
N MET A 219 -8.72 0.50 18.75
CA MET A 219 -8.42 1.90 19.08
C MET A 219 -8.24 2.15 20.59
N ASN A 220 -8.73 1.27 21.45
CA ASN A 220 -8.53 1.39 22.89
C ASN A 220 -7.18 0.81 23.36
N HIS A 221 -6.59 -0.09 22.59
CA HIS A 221 -5.29 -0.72 22.85
C HIS A 221 -4.13 -0.08 22.06
N ILE A 222 -4.34 1.11 21.51
CA ILE A 222 -3.30 1.84 20.79
C ILE A 222 -2.24 2.32 21.77
N ASP A 223 -1.04 1.75 21.62
CA ASP A 223 0.17 2.19 22.30
C ASP A 223 0.76 3.40 21.55
N GLU A 224 1.06 4.48 22.29
CA GLU A 224 1.68 5.68 21.70
C GLU A 224 3.10 5.41 21.17
N GLU A 225 3.82 4.46 21.76
CA GLU A 225 5.14 4.05 21.29
C GLU A 225 5.05 3.39 19.93
N ARG A 226 4.09 2.49 19.73
CA ARG A 226 3.82 1.87 18.42
C ARG A 226 3.44 2.90 17.36
N ILE A 227 2.66 3.93 17.71
CA ILE A 227 2.34 5.03 16.80
C ILE A 227 3.62 5.72 16.33
N ARG A 228 4.52 6.07 17.26
CA ARG A 228 5.77 6.77 16.95
C ARG A 228 6.67 5.92 16.07
N THR A 229 6.81 4.64 16.38
CA THR A 229 7.61 3.69 15.57
C THR A 229 7.10 3.60 14.14
N VAL A 230 5.78 3.40 13.96
CA VAL A 230 5.18 3.33 12.62
C VAL A 230 5.32 4.66 11.88
N GLN A 231 5.15 5.80 12.56
CA GLN A 231 5.34 7.12 11.96
C GLN A 231 6.78 7.34 11.50
N ASP A 232 7.77 6.95 12.31
CA ASP A 232 9.20 7.04 11.94
C ASP A 232 9.51 6.18 10.72
N ILE A 233 8.98 4.95 10.67
CA ILE A 233 9.11 4.07 9.50
C ILE A 233 8.55 4.75 8.25
N TYR A 234 7.31 5.28 8.31
CA TYR A 234 6.69 5.93 7.16
C TYR A 234 7.41 7.19 6.70
N GLU A 235 7.93 7.97 7.64
CA GLU A 235 8.70 9.17 7.33
C GLU A 235 9.99 8.83 6.59
N LYS A 236 10.68 7.77 7.02
CA LYS A 236 11.93 7.33 6.41
C LYS A 236 11.73 6.62 5.07
N MET A 237 10.62 5.91 4.89
CA MET A 237 10.28 5.30 3.59
C MET A 237 10.01 6.32 2.50
N ASP A 238 9.70 7.57 2.83
CA ASP A 238 9.48 8.72 1.93
C ASP A 238 8.62 8.40 0.71
N LEU A 239 7.58 7.61 0.91
CA LEU A 239 6.66 7.28 -0.17
C LEU A 239 5.90 8.53 -0.62
N LYS A 240 6.03 8.87 -1.91
CA LYS A 240 5.40 10.04 -2.53
C LYS A 240 4.13 9.64 -3.28
N PHE A 241 3.17 9.06 -2.56
CA PHE A 241 1.83 8.92 -3.11
C PHE A 241 1.15 10.29 -3.05
N GLN A 242 0.85 10.86 -4.19
CA GLN A 242 0.11 12.11 -4.24
C GLN A 242 -1.36 11.82 -3.99
N SER A 243 -1.84 12.36 -2.89
CA SER A 243 -3.28 12.50 -2.61
C SER A 243 -3.89 13.63 -3.45
#